data_67d144bff15fea23f7210afe07d8120e
#
_entry.id   67d144bff15fea23f7210afe07d8120e
#
_cell.length_a   1.000
_cell.length_b   1.000
_cell.length_c   1.000
_cell.angle_alpha   90.00
_cell.angle_beta   90.00
_cell.angle_gamma   90.00
#
_symmetry.space_group_name_H-M   'P 1'
#
loop_
_entity.id
_entity.type
_entity.pdbx_description
1 polymer ?
#
loop_
_entity_poly.entity_id
_entity_poly.type
_entity_poly.pdbx_seq_one_letter_code
_entity_poly.pdbx_strand_id
1 'polypeptide(L)'
;RNYSLCSNPADRDFYQIAVKRDAAGRGGSISMADDVNEGDLLSVSAPRNNFELHPRATKFLFVAGGIGITPVLSMMRHLKTQGNDQFRLIYCTRDPESTAFLEELQGPEFEGKVEFHHDHGDINNALDFWPVFETPTNAHVYCCGPRGMMDAVADMSGHWPSGAVHFESFGVDASAY
;
A
#
# COMPACT_ATOMS: atom_id res chain seq x y z
N ARG A 1 18.04 3.97 -2.97
CA ARG A 1 16.67 3.44 -3.06
C ARG A 1 15.68 4.34 -2.33
N ASN A 2 14.42 4.28 -2.75
CA ASN A 2 13.31 4.96 -2.09
C ASN A 2 12.45 3.92 -1.38
N TYR A 3 12.05 4.23 -0.15
CA TYR A 3 11.10 3.45 0.62
C TYR A 3 10.00 4.37 1.13
N SER A 4 8.75 3.94 1.03
CA SER A 4 7.63 4.70 1.57
C SER A 4 7.65 4.65 3.09
N LEU A 5 7.37 5.78 3.72
CA LEU A 5 7.11 5.81 5.15
C LEU A 5 5.75 5.18 5.43
N CYS A 6 5.68 4.28 6.38
CA CYS A 6 4.44 3.63 6.80
C CYS A 6 4.00 4.03 8.22
N SER A 7 4.80 4.83 8.92
CA SER A 7 4.43 5.40 10.22
C SER A 7 3.30 6.42 10.11
N ASN A 8 2.67 6.70 11.25
CA ASN A 8 1.71 7.79 11.34
C ASN A 8 2.42 9.14 11.10
N PRO A 9 1.99 9.96 10.14
CA PRO A 9 2.60 11.27 9.90
C PRO A 9 2.52 12.23 11.08
N ALA A 10 1.60 12.01 12.01
CA ALA A 10 1.50 12.79 13.26
C ALA A 10 2.60 12.46 14.26
N ASP A 11 3.22 11.29 14.13
CA ASP A 11 4.36 10.92 14.96
C ASP A 11 5.63 11.62 14.46
N ARG A 12 6.23 12.43 15.31
CA ARG A 12 7.40 13.24 14.98
C ARG A 12 8.71 12.67 15.52
N ASP A 13 8.66 11.60 16.27
CA ASP A 13 9.82 11.05 16.96
C ASP A 13 10.59 10.05 16.10
N PHE A 14 9.92 9.41 15.14
CA PHE A 14 10.54 8.42 14.26
C PHE A 14 9.86 8.33 12.89
N TYR A 15 10.58 7.75 11.95
CA TYR A 15 10.04 7.24 10.70
C TYR A 15 10.10 5.71 10.70
N GLN A 16 9.06 5.09 10.18
CA GLN A 16 9.02 3.65 9.96
C GLN A 16 8.99 3.35 8.47
N ILE A 17 9.84 2.44 8.03
CA ILE A 17 9.78 1.83 6.71
C ILE A 17 9.63 0.32 6.86
N ALA A 18 9.13 -0.33 5.83
CA ALA A 18 9.16 -1.78 5.70
C ALA A 18 9.89 -2.14 4.41
N VAL A 19 10.79 -3.10 4.51
CA VAL A 19 11.64 -3.52 3.41
C VAL A 19 11.31 -4.97 3.05
N LYS A 20 10.84 -5.20 1.84
CA LYS A 20 10.71 -6.54 1.30
C LYS A 20 12.10 -6.98 0.81
N ARG A 21 12.64 -8.02 1.43
CA ARG A 21 13.92 -8.61 1.02
C ARG A 21 13.73 -9.35 -0.30
N ASP A 22 14.31 -8.83 -1.35
CA ASP A 22 14.25 -9.41 -2.69
C ASP A 22 15.59 -10.07 -3.04
N ALA A 23 15.62 -11.39 -2.99
CA ALA A 23 16.83 -12.17 -3.28
C ALA A 23 17.27 -12.08 -4.74
N ALA A 24 16.35 -11.79 -5.66
CA ALA A 24 16.63 -11.60 -7.09
C ALA A 24 16.94 -10.14 -7.45
N GLY A 25 16.88 -9.23 -6.48
CA GLY A 25 17.14 -7.81 -6.68
C GLY A 25 18.63 -7.47 -6.80
N ARG A 26 18.90 -6.17 -6.92
CA ARG A 26 20.27 -5.63 -7.07
C ARG A 26 21.04 -5.48 -5.75
N GLY A 27 20.61 -6.11 -4.69
CA GLY A 27 21.27 -6.15 -3.39
C GLY A 27 20.86 -5.10 -2.37
N GLY A 28 20.15 -4.03 -2.77
CA GLY A 28 19.80 -2.95 -1.85
C GLY A 28 18.86 -3.38 -0.72
N SER A 29 17.83 -4.17 -1.04
CA SER A 29 16.91 -4.71 -0.02
C SER A 29 17.55 -5.79 0.84
N ILE A 30 18.48 -6.54 0.28
CA ILE A 30 19.27 -7.53 1.03
C ILE A 30 20.13 -6.82 2.06
N SER A 31 20.86 -5.79 1.65
CA SER A 31 21.70 -4.98 2.56
C SER A 31 20.88 -4.33 3.66
N MET A 32 19.73 -3.75 3.33
CA MET A 32 18.83 -3.17 4.35
C MET A 32 18.32 -4.20 5.35
N ALA A 33 18.02 -5.42 4.89
CA ALA A 33 17.48 -6.46 5.75
C ALA A 33 18.56 -7.17 6.56
N ASP A 34 19.73 -7.41 5.98
CA ASP A 34 20.76 -8.30 6.54
C ASP A 34 21.90 -7.53 7.24
N ASP A 35 22.25 -6.32 6.78
CA ASP A 35 23.45 -5.60 7.24
C ASP A 35 23.14 -4.45 8.22
N VAL A 36 21.91 -3.94 8.23
CA VAL A 36 21.51 -2.83 9.12
C VAL A 36 21.05 -3.36 10.46
N ASN A 37 21.64 -2.85 11.54
CA ASN A 37 21.33 -3.24 12.90
C ASN A 37 20.85 -2.05 13.72
N GLU A 38 20.21 -2.35 14.84
CA GLU A 38 19.81 -1.34 15.81
C GLU A 38 21.02 -0.53 16.29
N GLY A 39 20.86 0.79 16.29
CA GLY A 39 21.93 1.73 16.66
C GLY A 39 22.78 2.19 15.49
N ASP A 40 22.65 1.61 14.30
CA ASP A 40 23.36 2.06 13.11
C ASP A 40 22.88 3.42 12.65
N LEU A 41 23.79 4.22 12.11
CA LEU A 41 23.49 5.50 11.49
C LEU A 41 23.34 5.34 9.99
N LEU A 42 22.21 5.78 9.46
CA LEU A 42 21.94 5.78 8.03
C LEU A 42 21.80 7.22 7.52
N SER A 43 22.45 7.50 6.38
CA SER A 43 22.23 8.76 5.68
C SER A 43 20.99 8.66 4.80
N VAL A 44 20.02 9.52 5.05
CA VAL A 44 18.76 9.55 4.31
C VAL A 44 18.48 10.97 3.82
N SER A 45 17.79 11.07 2.66
CA SER A 45 17.28 12.36 2.20
C SER A 45 16.03 12.76 2.99
N ALA A 46 15.70 14.05 2.94
CA ALA A 46 14.41 14.49 3.45
C ALA A 46 13.26 13.76 2.74
N PRO A 47 12.20 13.40 3.47
CA PRO A 47 11.02 12.77 2.86
C PRO A 47 10.39 13.64 1.77
N ARG A 48 9.91 12.98 0.71
CA ARG A 48 9.14 13.62 -0.37
C ARG A 48 7.83 12.89 -0.51
N ASN A 49 6.74 13.62 -0.66
CA ASN A 49 5.43 13.03 -0.89
C ASN A 49 5.04 13.22 -2.36
N ASN A 50 5.11 12.12 -3.11
CA ASN A 50 4.68 12.06 -4.52
C ASN A 50 3.37 11.28 -4.69
N PHE A 51 2.72 10.92 -3.59
CA PHE A 51 1.47 10.15 -3.56
C PHE A 51 0.52 10.78 -2.55
N GLU A 52 0.15 12.03 -2.80
CA GLU A 52 -0.62 12.83 -1.86
C GLU A 52 -2.11 12.48 -1.87
N LEU A 53 -2.71 12.46 -0.68
CA LEU A 53 -4.16 12.41 -0.55
C LEU A 53 -4.76 13.69 -1.14
N HIS A 54 -5.78 13.53 -1.98
CA HIS A 54 -6.45 14.66 -2.61
C HIS A 54 -7.11 15.55 -1.53
N PRO A 55 -6.82 16.85 -1.49
CA PRO A 55 -7.18 17.70 -0.36
C PRO A 55 -8.70 17.90 -0.18
N ARG A 56 -9.49 17.68 -1.24
CA ARG A 56 -10.95 17.79 -1.21
C ARG A 56 -11.65 16.44 -1.06
N ALA A 57 -10.92 15.33 -1.06
CA ALA A 57 -11.50 14.02 -0.91
C ALA A 57 -11.91 13.79 0.55
N THR A 58 -13.07 13.21 0.75
CA THR A 58 -13.59 12.86 2.07
C THR A 58 -13.79 11.37 2.24
N LYS A 59 -13.81 10.61 1.14
CA LYS A 59 -13.99 9.17 1.11
C LYS A 59 -12.88 8.52 0.29
N PHE A 60 -12.34 7.42 0.80
CA PHE A 60 -11.16 6.78 0.24
C PHE A 60 -11.35 5.28 0.08
N LEU A 61 -10.89 4.75 -1.05
CA LEU A 61 -10.72 3.33 -1.28
C LEU A 61 -9.25 3.06 -1.55
N PHE A 62 -8.63 2.26 -0.70
CA PHE A 62 -7.26 1.83 -0.85
C PHE A 62 -7.20 0.43 -1.44
N VAL A 63 -6.32 0.22 -2.39
CA VAL A 63 -6.02 -1.10 -2.98
C VAL A 63 -4.51 -1.30 -2.89
N ALA A 64 -4.09 -2.23 -2.07
CA ALA A 64 -2.67 -2.53 -1.87
C ALA A 64 -2.37 -3.97 -2.26
N GLY A 65 -1.20 -4.18 -2.83
CA GLY A 65 -0.66 -5.50 -3.14
C GLY A 65 0.74 -5.67 -2.54
N GLY A 66 0.95 -6.72 -1.75
CA GLY A 66 2.24 -7.01 -1.14
C GLY A 66 2.83 -5.81 -0.38
N ILE A 67 4.06 -5.45 -0.70
CA ILE A 67 4.76 -4.32 -0.04
C ILE A 67 4.16 -2.94 -0.41
N GLY A 68 3.26 -2.88 -1.38
CA GLY A 68 2.49 -1.67 -1.70
C GLY A 68 1.60 -1.19 -0.56
N ILE A 69 1.46 -1.96 0.51
CA ILE A 69 0.78 -1.55 1.74
C ILE A 69 1.44 -0.35 2.42
N THR A 70 2.73 -0.13 2.24
CA THR A 70 3.49 0.86 3.02
C THR A 70 2.96 2.29 2.90
N PRO A 71 2.77 2.88 1.71
CA PRO A 71 2.18 4.22 1.62
C PRO A 71 0.72 4.25 2.09
N VAL A 72 -0.03 3.19 1.84
CA VAL A 72 -1.44 3.08 2.21
C VAL A 72 -1.59 3.06 3.74
N LEU A 73 -0.74 2.33 4.44
CA LEU A 73 -0.78 2.27 5.91
C LEU A 73 -0.56 3.65 6.53
N SER A 74 0.39 4.42 6.03
CA SER A 74 0.61 5.81 6.46
C SER A 74 -0.61 6.69 6.20
N MET A 75 -1.23 6.56 5.02
CA MET A 75 -2.46 7.29 4.68
C MET A 75 -3.62 6.95 5.62
N MET A 76 -3.84 5.67 5.89
CA MET A 76 -4.91 5.23 6.80
C MET A 76 -4.69 5.74 8.22
N ARG A 77 -3.46 5.69 8.72
CA ARG A 77 -3.09 6.24 10.02
C ARG A 77 -3.31 7.75 10.09
N HIS A 78 -2.98 8.46 9.02
CA HIS A 78 -3.26 9.90 8.91
C HIS A 78 -4.75 10.18 8.97
N LEU A 79 -5.58 9.47 8.22
CA LEU A 79 -7.03 9.63 8.22
C LEU A 79 -7.64 9.37 9.60
N LYS A 80 -7.18 8.33 10.29
CA LYS A 80 -7.59 8.04 11.67
C LYS A 80 -7.26 9.20 12.61
N THR A 81 -6.07 9.76 12.50
CA THR A 81 -5.64 10.93 13.30
C THR A 81 -6.52 12.15 13.02
N GLN A 82 -6.98 12.32 11.78
CA GLN A 82 -7.89 13.38 11.38
C GLN A 82 -9.36 13.12 11.76
N GLY A 83 -9.66 11.98 12.37
CA GLY A 83 -11.03 11.58 12.70
C GLY A 83 -11.87 11.18 11.47
N ASN A 84 -11.23 10.86 10.35
CA ASN A 84 -11.91 10.41 9.15
C ASN A 84 -11.96 8.89 9.10
N ASP A 85 -13.16 8.33 9.24
CA ASP A 85 -13.43 6.89 9.16
C ASP A 85 -13.99 6.46 7.79
N GLN A 86 -14.06 7.36 6.82
CA GLN A 86 -14.63 7.09 5.49
C GLN A 86 -13.58 6.49 4.56
N PHE A 87 -13.01 5.37 4.95
CA PHE A 87 -12.07 4.62 4.12
C PHE A 87 -12.20 3.12 4.32
N ARG A 88 -11.77 2.38 3.32
CA ARG A 88 -11.57 0.93 3.39
C ARG A 88 -10.34 0.54 2.60
N LEU A 89 -9.77 -0.61 2.93
CA LEU A 89 -8.62 -1.20 2.27
C LEU A 89 -8.99 -2.58 1.72
N ILE A 90 -8.65 -2.82 0.46
CA ILE A 90 -8.56 -4.15 -0.13
C ILE A 90 -7.07 -4.48 -0.23
N TYR A 91 -6.63 -5.52 0.47
CA TYR A 91 -5.23 -5.90 0.54
C TYR A 91 -5.01 -7.29 -0.05
N CYS A 92 -4.34 -7.32 -1.20
CA CYS A 92 -4.03 -8.54 -1.94
C CYS A 92 -2.61 -9.00 -1.63
N THR A 93 -2.48 -10.25 -1.20
CA THR A 93 -1.20 -10.89 -0.91
C THR A 93 -1.23 -12.35 -1.33
N ARG A 94 -0.07 -13.02 -1.29
CA ARG A 94 0.00 -14.44 -1.63
C ARG A 94 -0.70 -15.31 -0.58
N ASP A 95 -0.33 -15.13 0.68
CA ASP A 95 -0.81 -15.90 1.82
C ASP A 95 -0.69 -15.07 3.11
N PRO A 96 -1.34 -15.50 4.21
CA PRO A 96 -1.25 -14.79 5.48
C PRO A 96 0.19 -14.66 6.01
N GLU A 97 1.01 -15.67 5.81
CA GLU A 97 2.38 -15.73 6.32
C GLU A 97 3.29 -14.68 5.67
N SER A 98 3.03 -14.34 4.40
CA SER A 98 3.77 -13.32 3.66
C SER A 98 3.12 -11.93 3.70
N THR A 99 2.03 -11.78 4.44
CA THR A 99 1.29 -10.52 4.54
C THR A 99 1.93 -9.56 5.55
N ALA A 100 2.57 -8.51 5.05
CA ALA A 100 3.15 -7.48 5.90
C ALA A 100 2.05 -6.75 6.70
N PHE A 101 2.32 -6.47 7.97
CA PHE A 101 1.39 -5.78 8.88
C PHE A 101 0.06 -6.49 9.11
N LEU A 102 0.00 -7.81 8.93
CA LEU A 102 -1.23 -8.58 9.10
C LEU A 102 -1.85 -8.37 10.49
N GLU A 103 -1.04 -8.47 11.52
CA GLU A 103 -1.49 -8.35 12.91
C GLU A 103 -2.07 -6.95 13.19
N GLU A 104 -1.37 -5.90 12.77
CA GLU A 104 -1.82 -4.51 12.93
C GLU A 104 -3.12 -4.26 12.16
N LEU A 105 -3.21 -4.77 10.93
CA LEU A 105 -4.37 -4.57 10.07
C LEU A 105 -5.61 -5.38 10.51
N GLN A 106 -5.41 -6.47 11.22
CA GLN A 106 -6.48 -7.23 11.87
C GLN A 106 -6.84 -6.70 13.26
N GLY A 107 -6.05 -5.79 13.79
CA GLY A 107 -6.23 -5.23 15.12
C GLY A 107 -7.39 -4.22 15.21
N PRO A 108 -7.67 -3.74 16.44
CA PRO A 108 -8.80 -2.85 16.69
C PRO A 108 -8.71 -1.49 16.00
N GLU A 109 -7.49 -1.03 15.68
CA GLU A 109 -7.28 0.26 15.00
C GLU A 109 -8.01 0.33 13.64
N PHE A 110 -8.02 -0.79 12.90
CA PHE A 110 -8.61 -0.87 11.57
C PHE A 110 -9.80 -1.83 11.48
N GLU A 111 -10.47 -2.10 12.60
CA GLU A 111 -11.62 -3.00 12.64
C GLU A 111 -12.69 -2.58 11.62
N GLY A 112 -13.11 -3.55 10.81
CA GLY A 112 -14.13 -3.35 9.77
C GLY A 112 -13.66 -2.56 8.55
N LYS A 113 -12.37 -2.19 8.46
CA LYS A 113 -11.81 -1.38 7.37
C LYS A 113 -11.06 -2.18 6.32
N VAL A 114 -10.62 -3.41 6.64
CA VAL A 114 -9.69 -4.17 5.80
C VAL A 114 -10.33 -5.45 5.30
N GLU A 115 -10.26 -5.65 4.00
CA GLU A 115 -10.61 -6.90 3.32
C GLU A 115 -9.32 -7.51 2.76
N PHE A 116 -8.99 -8.72 3.20
CA PHE A 116 -7.82 -9.46 2.72
C PHE A 116 -8.21 -10.40 1.59
N HIS A 117 -7.37 -10.47 0.56
CA HIS A 117 -7.46 -11.45 -0.49
C HIS A 117 -6.12 -12.17 -0.67
N HIS A 118 -6.12 -13.50 -0.59
CA HIS A 118 -4.94 -14.33 -0.78
C HIS A 118 -5.10 -15.17 -2.04
N ASP A 119 -4.19 -15.01 -3.00
CA ASP A 119 -4.20 -15.74 -4.27
C ASP A 119 -3.39 -17.04 -4.24
N HIS A 120 -2.66 -17.27 -3.15
CA HIS A 120 -1.78 -18.43 -2.95
C HIS A 120 -0.73 -18.61 -4.06
N GLY A 121 -0.35 -17.52 -4.72
CA GLY A 121 0.61 -17.52 -5.82
C GLY A 121 0.06 -18.03 -7.15
N ASP A 122 -1.26 -18.20 -7.26
CA ASP A 122 -1.94 -18.62 -8.48
C ASP A 122 -2.71 -17.45 -9.11
N ILE A 123 -2.32 -17.06 -10.31
CA ILE A 123 -2.97 -15.98 -11.05
C ILE A 123 -4.45 -16.21 -11.29
N ASN A 124 -4.89 -17.47 -11.34
CA ASN A 124 -6.31 -17.79 -11.50
C ASN A 124 -7.14 -17.45 -10.25
N ASN A 125 -6.47 -17.27 -9.12
CA ASN A 125 -7.09 -16.83 -7.88
C ASN A 125 -6.94 -15.32 -7.63
N ALA A 126 -6.43 -14.58 -8.61
CA ALA A 126 -6.33 -13.12 -8.50
C ALA A 126 -7.72 -12.50 -8.28
N LEU A 127 -7.78 -11.46 -7.48
CA LEU A 127 -9.03 -10.76 -7.20
C LEU A 127 -9.60 -10.17 -8.48
N ASP A 128 -10.88 -10.43 -8.73
CA ASP A 128 -11.64 -9.71 -9.74
C ASP A 128 -12.05 -8.34 -9.18
N PHE A 129 -11.51 -7.28 -9.76
CA PHE A 129 -11.80 -5.91 -9.34
C PHE A 129 -13.08 -5.34 -9.96
N TRP A 130 -13.70 -6.01 -10.92
CA TRP A 130 -14.91 -5.48 -11.55
C TRP A 130 -16.03 -5.17 -10.54
N PRO A 131 -16.39 -6.06 -9.61
CA PRO A 131 -17.42 -5.75 -8.62
C PRO A 131 -17.11 -4.54 -7.74
N VAL A 132 -15.82 -4.23 -7.55
CA VAL A 132 -15.38 -3.07 -6.76
C VAL A 132 -15.58 -1.76 -7.52
N PHE A 133 -15.35 -1.77 -8.84
CA PHE A 133 -15.31 -0.56 -9.66
C PHE A 133 -16.51 -0.38 -10.60
N GLU A 134 -17.37 -1.40 -10.74
CA GLU A 134 -18.52 -1.37 -11.65
C GLU A 134 -19.36 -0.09 -11.53
N THR A 135 -19.65 0.30 -10.30
CA THR A 135 -20.42 1.52 -10.01
C THR A 135 -19.50 2.57 -9.38
N PRO A 136 -19.21 3.67 -10.09
CA PRO A 136 -18.42 4.75 -9.53
C PRO A 136 -19.08 5.37 -8.29
N THR A 137 -18.24 5.74 -7.34
CA THR A 137 -18.65 6.50 -6.15
C THR A 137 -17.91 7.83 -6.08
N ASN A 138 -18.11 8.60 -5.03
CA ASN A 138 -17.35 9.81 -4.76
C ASN A 138 -16.02 9.56 -4.04
N ALA A 139 -15.63 8.29 -3.87
CA ALA A 139 -14.35 7.95 -3.25
C ALA A 139 -13.18 8.27 -4.19
N HIS A 140 -12.08 8.74 -3.61
CA HIS A 140 -10.79 8.71 -4.28
C HIS A 140 -10.11 7.35 -4.02
N VAL A 141 -9.55 6.77 -5.07
CA VAL A 141 -8.90 5.46 -5.04
C VAL A 141 -7.39 5.64 -5.07
N TYR A 142 -6.70 4.96 -4.18
CA TYR A 142 -5.23 4.93 -4.11
C TYR A 142 -4.76 3.50 -4.21
N CYS A 143 -4.02 3.20 -5.28
CA CYS A 143 -3.58 1.85 -5.60
C CYS A 143 -2.06 1.78 -5.65
N CYS A 144 -1.48 0.88 -4.89
CA CYS A 144 -0.05 0.58 -4.91
C CYS A 144 0.17 -0.93 -4.78
N GLY A 145 0.90 -1.50 -5.71
CA GLY A 145 1.18 -2.93 -5.71
C GLY A 145 1.89 -3.39 -6.98
N PRO A 146 1.91 -4.69 -7.26
CA PRO A 146 2.48 -5.23 -8.48
C PRO A 146 1.81 -4.66 -9.72
N ARG A 147 2.58 -4.56 -10.79
CA ARG A 147 2.11 -3.97 -12.05
C ARG A 147 0.83 -4.61 -12.57
N GLY A 148 0.76 -5.94 -12.58
CA GLY A 148 -0.43 -6.65 -13.07
C GLY A 148 -1.71 -6.30 -12.29
N MET A 149 -1.59 -6.13 -10.97
CA MET A 149 -2.72 -5.67 -10.15
C MET A 149 -3.09 -4.22 -10.47
N MET A 150 -2.10 -3.33 -10.59
CA MET A 150 -2.36 -1.93 -10.93
C MET A 150 -2.99 -1.79 -12.32
N ASP A 151 -2.54 -2.57 -13.29
CA ASP A 151 -3.12 -2.60 -14.63
C ASP A 151 -4.58 -3.07 -14.59
N ALA A 152 -4.89 -4.10 -13.81
CA ALA A 152 -6.26 -4.58 -13.63
C ALA A 152 -7.15 -3.52 -12.98
N VAL A 153 -6.67 -2.84 -11.96
CA VAL A 153 -7.41 -1.72 -11.33
C VAL A 153 -7.64 -0.59 -12.33
N ALA A 154 -6.62 -0.22 -13.10
CA ALA A 154 -6.73 0.83 -14.11
C ALA A 154 -7.79 0.47 -15.18
N ASP A 155 -7.78 -0.78 -15.68
CA ASP A 155 -8.74 -1.25 -16.67
C ASP A 155 -10.18 -1.24 -16.12
N MET A 156 -10.38 -1.72 -14.90
CA MET A 156 -11.70 -1.83 -14.28
C MET A 156 -12.26 -0.47 -13.81
N SER A 157 -11.41 0.52 -13.61
CA SER A 157 -11.79 1.85 -13.15
C SER A 157 -11.76 2.93 -14.24
N GLY A 158 -11.58 2.56 -15.50
CA GLY A 158 -11.44 3.52 -16.61
C GLY A 158 -12.63 4.46 -16.82
N HIS A 159 -13.82 4.08 -16.37
CA HIS A 159 -15.05 4.87 -16.42
C HIS A 159 -15.28 5.74 -15.18
N TRP A 160 -14.37 5.70 -14.21
CA TRP A 160 -14.44 6.56 -13.04
C TRP A 160 -14.09 8.01 -13.38
N PRO A 161 -14.50 8.98 -12.54
CA PRO A 161 -14.20 10.39 -12.80
C PRO A 161 -12.70 10.63 -12.98
N SER A 162 -12.35 11.53 -13.90
CA SER A 162 -10.95 11.92 -14.13
C SER A 162 -10.31 12.44 -12.83
N GLY A 163 -9.12 11.94 -12.52
CA GLY A 163 -8.39 12.32 -11.32
C GLY A 163 -8.85 11.65 -10.02
N ALA A 164 -9.82 10.71 -10.09
CA ALA A 164 -10.29 10.00 -8.90
C ALA A 164 -9.43 8.78 -8.54
N VAL A 165 -8.70 8.21 -9.47
CA VAL A 165 -7.89 6.99 -9.26
C VAL A 165 -6.41 7.33 -9.37
N HIS A 166 -5.68 7.03 -8.31
CA HIS A 166 -4.27 7.39 -8.13
C HIS A 166 -3.42 6.14 -7.99
N PHE A 167 -2.27 6.11 -8.64
CA PHE A 167 -1.34 4.99 -8.63
C PHE A 167 0.04 5.41 -8.19
N GLU A 168 0.70 4.57 -7.38
CA GLU A 168 2.12 4.65 -7.12
C GLU A 168 2.79 3.35 -7.51
N SER A 169 3.82 3.45 -8.37
CA SER A 169 4.65 2.31 -8.77
C SER A 169 6.00 2.39 -8.08
N PHE A 170 6.47 1.27 -7.53
CA PHE A 170 7.82 1.18 -6.97
C PHE A 170 8.92 0.95 -8.02
N GLY A 171 8.58 0.99 -9.32
CA GLY A 171 9.54 0.95 -10.42
C GLY A 171 10.29 -0.37 -10.58
N VAL A 172 9.85 -1.41 -9.90
CA VAL A 172 10.34 -2.77 -10.07
C VAL A 172 9.28 -3.52 -10.85
N ASP A 173 9.65 -4.17 -11.94
CA ASP A 173 8.86 -5.28 -12.44
C ASP A 173 8.88 -6.32 -11.32
N ALA A 174 7.99 -6.14 -10.38
CA ALA A 174 7.79 -7.10 -9.34
C ALA A 174 7.17 -8.32 -10.02
N SER A 175 8.04 -9.20 -10.43
CA SER A 175 7.65 -10.59 -10.58
C SER A 175 7.04 -10.96 -9.24
N ALA A 176 5.75 -11.08 -9.22
CA ALA A 176 4.94 -11.70 -8.20
C ALA A 176 5.12 -11.19 -6.75
N TYR A 177 4.03 -11.11 -6.10
CA TYR A 177 3.76 -11.00 -4.67
C TYR A 177 4.77 -11.70 -3.78
#